data_73587d46c85e4845e6d363930ddbaca8
#
_entry.id   73587d46c85e4845e6d363930ddbaca8
#
_cell.length_a   1.000
_cell.length_b   1.000
_cell.length_c   1.000
_cell.angle_alpha   90.00
_cell.angle_beta   90.00
_cell.angle_gamma   90.00
#
_symmetry.space_group_name_H-M   'P 1'
#
loop_
_entity.id
_entity.type
_entity.pdbx_description
1 polymer ?
#
loop_
_entity_poly.entity_id
_entity_poly.type
_entity_poly.pdbx_seq_one_letter_code
_entity_poly.pdbx_strand_id
1 'polypeptide(L)'
;GIGFDVGVTSVPIVPSAVLFDLEYGDAFVRPDKEMGMQACENASDSVLLEGDYGAGCGATVGKLRGMAHCTNSGIGSWSEETPNGIRVAGQCHRGCLRKRQHHRRHKGR
;
A
#
# COMPACT_ATOMS: atom_id res chain seq x y z
N GLY A 1 -3.49 -27.82 -6.75
CA GLY A 1 -3.30 -26.51 -7.35
C GLY A 1 -3.41 -25.39 -6.31
N ILE A 2 -2.94 -24.22 -6.67
CA ILE A 2 -3.09 -23.02 -5.84
C ILE A 2 -4.32 -22.26 -6.35
N GLY A 3 -5.19 -21.81 -5.44
CA GLY A 3 -6.36 -20.99 -5.78
C GLY A 3 -7.66 -21.56 -5.27
N PHE A 4 -8.75 -20.93 -5.70
CA PHE A 4 -10.11 -21.33 -5.36
C PHE A 4 -10.56 -22.45 -6.29
N ASP A 5 -11.08 -23.53 -5.71
CA ASP A 5 -11.61 -24.65 -6.47
C ASP A 5 -13.00 -24.29 -7.04
N VAL A 6 -13.11 -24.31 -8.36
CA VAL A 6 -14.38 -24.06 -9.09
C VAL A 6 -15.04 -25.36 -9.57
N GLY A 7 -14.62 -26.52 -9.04
CA GLY A 7 -15.17 -27.83 -9.32
C GLY A 7 -14.55 -28.55 -10.53
N VAL A 8 -13.98 -27.84 -11.48
CA VAL A 8 -13.31 -28.39 -12.66
C VAL A 8 -11.79 -28.11 -12.66
N THR A 9 -11.37 -27.07 -11.95
CA THR A 9 -9.98 -26.69 -11.79
C THR A 9 -9.85 -25.69 -10.63
N SER A 10 -8.61 -25.44 -10.19
CA SER A 10 -8.33 -24.35 -9.26
C SER A 10 -7.96 -23.07 -10.01
N VAL A 11 -8.55 -21.95 -9.63
CA VAL A 11 -8.32 -20.64 -10.22
C VAL A 11 -7.64 -19.74 -9.18
N PRO A 12 -6.44 -19.18 -9.47
CA PRO A 12 -5.79 -18.27 -8.54
C PRO A 12 -6.60 -16.98 -8.42
N ILE A 13 -6.80 -16.54 -7.17
CA ILE A 13 -7.40 -15.22 -6.89
C ILE A 13 -6.27 -14.23 -6.71
N VAL A 14 -6.16 -13.28 -7.63
CA VAL A 14 -5.14 -12.25 -7.62
C VAL A 14 -5.83 -10.88 -7.53
N PRO A 15 -6.09 -10.39 -6.30
CA PRO A 15 -6.61 -9.03 -6.15
C PRO A 15 -5.56 -8.03 -6.61
N SER A 16 -5.98 -7.02 -7.35
CA SER A 16 -5.09 -5.99 -7.86
C SER A 16 -5.74 -4.62 -7.83
N ALA A 17 -4.91 -3.59 -7.72
CA ALA A 17 -5.33 -2.20 -7.86
C ALA A 17 -4.39 -1.49 -8.83
N VAL A 18 -4.96 -0.64 -9.67
CA VAL A 18 -4.17 0.16 -10.63
C VAL A 18 -3.77 1.47 -9.98
N LEU A 19 -2.48 1.77 -10.02
CA LEU A 19 -1.94 3.07 -9.65
C LEU A 19 -1.65 3.87 -10.92
N PHE A 20 -2.17 5.10 -10.98
CA PHE A 20 -1.87 6.02 -12.07
C PHE A 20 -0.78 6.99 -11.60
N ASP A 21 0.45 6.65 -11.92
CA ASP A 21 1.65 7.41 -11.53
C ASP A 21 2.58 7.73 -12.73
N LEU A 22 2.05 7.66 -13.95
CA LEU A 22 2.82 7.81 -15.18
C LEU A 22 3.49 9.18 -15.33
N GLU A 23 2.98 10.20 -14.66
CA GLU A 23 3.56 11.55 -14.65
C GLU A 23 4.62 11.74 -13.56
N TYR A 24 4.85 10.68 -12.74
CA TYR A 24 5.79 10.70 -11.65
C TYR A 24 6.93 9.70 -11.91
N GLY A 25 8.12 10.22 -12.17
CA GLY A 25 9.26 9.42 -12.59
C GLY A 25 9.32 9.22 -14.10
N ASP A 26 9.46 8.00 -14.54
CA ASP A 26 9.56 7.64 -15.96
C ASP A 26 8.32 6.84 -16.41
N ALA A 27 7.55 7.42 -17.32
CA ALA A 27 6.34 6.80 -17.86
C ALA A 27 6.58 5.51 -18.66
N PHE A 28 7.82 5.23 -19.07
CA PHE A 28 8.17 4.03 -19.81
C PHE A 28 8.66 2.88 -18.94
N VAL A 29 8.99 3.15 -17.68
CA VAL A 29 9.30 2.12 -16.69
C VAL A 29 8.00 1.53 -16.15
N ARG A 30 7.76 0.25 -16.43
CA ARG A 30 6.52 -0.44 -16.05
C ARG A 30 6.82 -1.78 -15.43
N PRO A 31 5.94 -2.25 -14.55
CA PRO A 31 6.02 -3.62 -14.06
C PRO A 31 5.99 -4.62 -15.22
N ASP A 32 6.89 -5.56 -15.19
CA ASP A 32 7.00 -6.65 -16.14
C ASP A 32 6.84 -8.01 -15.45
N LYS A 33 6.98 -9.09 -16.22
CA LYS A 33 6.87 -10.45 -15.72
C LYS A 33 7.93 -10.76 -14.66
N GLU A 34 9.15 -10.29 -14.86
CA GLU A 34 10.27 -10.52 -13.97
C GLU A 34 10.03 -9.88 -12.59
N MET A 35 9.59 -8.63 -12.58
CA MET A 35 9.19 -7.94 -11.35
C MET A 35 8.06 -8.66 -10.63
N GLY A 36 7.10 -9.20 -11.37
CA GLY A 36 6.02 -10.00 -10.80
C GLY A 36 6.51 -11.29 -10.14
N MET A 37 7.44 -11.99 -10.78
CA MET A 37 8.07 -13.20 -10.23
C MET A 37 8.86 -12.87 -8.96
N GLN A 38 9.70 -11.85 -8.99
CA GLN A 38 10.47 -11.40 -7.83
C GLN A 38 9.57 -10.97 -6.67
N ALA A 39 8.45 -10.31 -6.95
CA ALA A 39 7.48 -9.95 -5.92
C ALA A 39 6.89 -11.18 -5.22
N CYS A 40 6.59 -12.25 -5.98
CA CYS A 40 6.13 -13.51 -5.41
C CYS A 40 7.21 -14.21 -4.58
N GLU A 41 8.45 -14.23 -5.06
CA GLU A 41 9.59 -14.85 -4.36
C GLU A 41 9.95 -14.14 -3.06
N ASN A 42 9.80 -12.80 -3.05
CA ASN A 42 10.07 -11.96 -1.90
C ASN A 42 8.87 -11.82 -0.95
N ALA A 43 7.73 -12.42 -1.28
CA ALA A 43 6.56 -12.36 -0.41
C ALA A 43 6.86 -13.02 0.94
N SER A 44 6.50 -12.35 2.02
CA SER A 44 6.71 -12.83 3.38
C SER A 44 5.56 -12.40 4.28
N ASP A 45 5.49 -13.00 5.45
CA ASP A 45 4.58 -12.65 6.54
C ASP A 45 5.19 -11.65 7.53
N SER A 46 6.31 -11.05 7.15
CA SER A 46 6.98 -10.01 7.95
C SER A 46 6.12 -8.76 8.10
N VAL A 47 6.49 -7.92 9.06
CA VAL A 47 5.87 -6.62 9.23
C VAL A 47 6.07 -5.78 7.96
N LEU A 48 4.95 -5.27 7.42
CA LEU A 48 4.96 -4.39 6.26
C LEU A 48 5.74 -3.10 6.56
N LEU A 49 6.69 -2.80 5.71
CA LEU A 49 7.36 -1.51 5.74
C LEU A 49 6.40 -0.43 5.23
N GLU A 50 6.36 0.70 5.93
CA GLU A 50 5.52 1.84 5.56
C GLU A 50 6.32 2.91 4.83
N GLY A 51 5.63 3.72 4.02
CA GLY A 51 6.24 4.81 3.27
C GLY A 51 6.55 4.45 1.83
N ASP A 52 7.73 4.77 1.36
CA ASP A 52 8.19 4.64 -0.03
C ASP A 52 8.61 3.20 -0.39
N TYR A 53 7.74 2.24 -0.09
CA TYR A 53 7.97 0.83 -0.38
C TYR A 53 6.91 0.27 -1.33
N GLY A 54 7.35 -0.58 -2.26
CA GLY A 54 6.46 -1.27 -3.19
C GLY A 54 5.50 -0.31 -3.89
N ALA A 55 4.20 -0.53 -3.75
CA ALA A 55 3.16 0.33 -4.32
C ALA A 55 3.17 1.77 -3.77
N GLY A 56 3.90 2.05 -2.69
CA GLY A 56 4.06 3.39 -2.14
C GLY A 56 5.03 4.27 -2.92
N CYS A 57 5.95 3.69 -3.70
CA CYS A 57 7.01 4.44 -4.39
C CYS A 57 6.49 5.46 -5.41
N GLY A 58 5.39 5.14 -6.11
CA GLY A 58 4.74 6.05 -7.05
C GLY A 58 3.54 6.80 -6.46
N ALA A 59 3.26 6.62 -5.17
CA ALA A 59 2.09 7.21 -4.53
C ALA A 59 2.31 8.70 -4.24
N THR A 60 1.57 9.54 -4.92
CA THR A 60 1.61 11.00 -4.73
C THR A 60 0.23 11.55 -4.39
N VAL A 61 0.20 12.60 -3.59
CA VAL A 61 -1.02 13.28 -3.12
C VAL A 61 -0.95 14.78 -3.41
N GLY A 62 -2.08 15.47 -3.28
CA GLY A 62 -2.14 16.92 -3.51
C GLY A 62 -2.36 17.32 -4.97
N LYS A 63 -2.65 16.38 -5.86
CA LYS A 63 -2.81 16.59 -7.31
C LYS A 63 -3.98 17.50 -7.70
N LEU A 64 -4.91 17.78 -6.82
CA LEU A 64 -6.03 18.70 -7.08
C LEU A 64 -5.60 20.12 -7.47
N ARG A 65 -4.38 20.50 -7.14
CA ARG A 65 -3.78 21.79 -7.50
C ARG A 65 -2.79 21.68 -8.67
N GLY A 66 -2.77 20.56 -9.34
CA GLY A 66 -1.83 20.23 -10.42
C GLY A 66 -0.58 19.48 -9.92
N MET A 67 0.12 18.86 -10.85
CA MET A 67 1.29 18.01 -10.57
C MET A 67 2.43 18.76 -9.87
N ALA A 68 2.59 20.06 -10.14
CA ALA A 68 3.60 20.89 -9.47
C ALA A 68 3.42 21.00 -7.94
N HIS A 69 2.25 20.65 -7.44
CA HIS A 69 1.92 20.67 -6.01
C HIS A 69 1.79 19.29 -5.40
N CYS A 70 2.06 18.24 -6.17
CA CYS A 70 2.04 16.91 -5.62
C CYS A 70 3.24 16.67 -4.70
N THR A 71 3.04 15.86 -3.69
CA THR A 71 4.06 15.43 -2.76
C THR A 71 4.06 13.92 -2.66
N ASN A 72 5.24 13.35 -2.40
CA ASN A 72 5.35 11.93 -2.10
C ASN A 72 4.46 11.56 -0.93
N SER A 73 3.89 10.41 -1.06
CA SER A 73 3.11 9.75 -0.04
C SER A 73 3.78 8.42 0.30
N GLY A 74 3.02 7.39 0.48
CA GLY A 74 3.54 6.07 0.75
C GLY A 74 2.44 5.08 1.03
N ILE A 75 2.85 3.85 1.29
CA ILE A 75 1.95 2.80 1.72
C ILE A 75 1.91 2.75 3.24
N GLY A 76 0.77 2.40 3.79
CA GLY A 76 0.58 2.15 5.21
C GLY A 76 -0.40 1.02 5.43
N SER A 77 -0.25 0.30 6.53
CA SER A 77 -1.12 -0.79 6.90
C SER A 77 -1.61 -0.65 8.33
N TRP A 78 -2.78 -1.20 8.57
CA TRP A 78 -3.36 -1.29 9.90
C TRP A 78 -4.17 -2.56 10.03
N SER A 79 -4.14 -3.17 11.20
CA SER A 79 -5.02 -4.29 11.52
C SER A 79 -5.57 -4.14 12.93
N GLU A 80 -6.79 -4.61 13.10
CA GLU A 80 -7.48 -4.61 14.39
C GLU A 80 -8.20 -5.93 14.58
N GLU A 81 -8.23 -6.40 15.82
CA GLU A 81 -8.95 -7.62 16.17
C GLU A 81 -10.18 -7.26 16.98
N THR A 82 -11.33 -7.76 16.54
CA THR A 82 -12.59 -7.58 17.25
C THR A 82 -12.63 -8.47 18.51
N PRO A 83 -13.50 -8.15 19.48
CA PRO A 83 -13.68 -8.99 20.68
C PRO A 83 -14.05 -10.44 20.36
N ASN A 84 -14.61 -10.70 19.19
CA ASN A 84 -15.00 -12.04 18.72
C ASN A 84 -13.89 -12.79 17.98
N GLY A 85 -12.65 -12.25 17.99
CA GLY A 85 -11.50 -12.88 17.36
C GLY A 85 -11.44 -12.68 15.84
N ILE A 86 -12.29 -11.85 15.24
CA ILE A 86 -12.22 -11.51 13.82
C ILE A 86 -11.15 -10.45 13.64
N ARG A 87 -10.16 -10.72 12.81
CA ARG A 87 -9.13 -9.74 12.44
C ARG A 87 -9.51 -9.05 11.13
N VAL A 88 -9.55 -7.73 11.17
CA VAL A 88 -9.75 -6.87 10.01
C VAL A 88 -8.45 -6.14 9.73
N ALA A 89 -7.94 -6.26 8.52
CA ALA A 89 -6.73 -5.58 8.08
C ALA A 89 -7.01 -4.74 6.86
N GLY A 90 -6.37 -3.60 6.78
CA GLY A 90 -6.43 -2.70 5.62
C GLY A 90 -5.06 -2.19 5.26
N GLN A 91 -4.82 -2.06 3.97
CA GLN A 91 -3.66 -1.42 3.42
C GLN A 91 -4.12 -0.21 2.61
N CYS A 92 -3.50 0.93 2.82
CA CYS A 92 -3.88 2.15 2.12
C CYS A 92 -2.66 2.95 1.67
N HIS A 93 -2.83 3.69 0.58
CA HIS A 93 -1.90 4.74 0.23
C HIS A 93 -2.18 5.95 1.12
N ARG A 94 -1.24 6.28 1.98
CA ARG A 94 -1.36 7.44 2.86
C ARG A 94 -1.17 8.72 2.07
N GLY A 95 -2.25 9.46 1.89
CA GLY A 95 -2.16 10.89 1.66
C GLY A 95 -1.55 11.56 2.89
N CYS A 96 -0.50 12.36 2.70
CA CYS A 96 0.14 13.08 3.79
C CYS A 96 -0.79 14.16 4.35
N LEU A 97 -1.70 13.77 5.22
CA LEU A 97 -2.24 14.68 6.22
C LEU A 97 -1.19 14.74 7.33
N ARG A 98 -0.44 15.85 7.39
CA ARG A 98 0.42 16.15 8.54
C ARG A 98 -0.37 15.85 9.81
N LYS A 99 -0.03 14.79 10.52
CA LYS A 99 -0.43 14.65 11.91
C LYS A 99 0.11 15.88 12.64
N ARG A 100 -0.77 16.80 13.03
CA ARG A 100 -0.43 17.74 14.09
C ARG A 100 -0.11 16.86 15.30
N GLN A 101 1.15 16.78 15.66
CA GLN A 101 1.55 16.22 16.93
C GLN A 101 0.92 17.10 18.01
N HIS A 102 -0.15 16.62 18.61
CA HIS A 102 -0.60 17.17 19.89
C HIS A 102 0.47 16.82 20.93
N HIS A 103 1.39 17.72 21.12
CA HIS A 103 2.22 17.75 22.30
C HIS A 103 1.28 17.92 23.50
N ARG A 104 0.89 16.80 24.12
CA ARG A 104 0.35 16.84 25.47
C ARG A 104 1.51 17.28 26.38
N ARG A 105 1.52 18.57 26.70
CA ARG A 105 2.31 19.05 27.84
C ARG A 105 1.75 18.38 29.08
N HIS A 106 2.44 17.40 29.60
CA HIS A 106 2.25 16.99 30.98
C HIS A 106 2.65 18.18 31.85
N LYS A 107 1.67 18.89 32.38
CA LYS A 107 1.87 19.75 33.53
C LYS A 107 2.02 18.80 34.73
N GLY A 108 3.24 18.70 35.26
CA GLY A 108 3.50 18.10 36.54
C GLY A 108 2.86 18.92 37.66
N ARG A 109 2.34 18.23 38.60
CA ARG A 109 2.20 18.65 39.97
C ARG A 109 2.99 17.68 40.83
#